data_9e92ec4d5da123ee13b4a2575ec1d85f
#
_entry.id   9e92ec4d5da123ee13b4a2575ec1d85f
#
_cell.length_a   1.000
_cell.length_b   1.000
_cell.length_c   1.000
_cell.angle_alpha   90.00
_cell.angle_beta   90.00
_cell.angle_gamma   90.00
#
_symmetry.space_group_name_H-M   'P 1'
#
loop_
_entity.id
_entity.type
_entity.pdbx_description
1 polymer ?
#
loop_
_entity_poly.entity_id
_entity_poly.type
_entity_poly.pdbx_seq_one_letter_code
_entity_poly.pdbx_strand_id
1 'polypeptide(L)'
;QHEALDASYKGFKDALLKAGVKEDNIDYQVAGDQANCATVADKLVNDGNDLIYAIATPAAQAAYAASKDIPIIGCAITDYASAGLVKSNEKPGGNVTGASDLTPIQEQFDLMKQLLPKAKKVAIMYNGSEDNSIFQGNLAQKAAKDKGLEAKVYKVSDSNDIQAVTSQVVNDGVDVVYIPTDNLLATYMSSVEAITSQAKIPCIVGEEGMCKAGGFATYGINYTNLGKLAGEQAVAILKGEKT
;
A
#
# COMPACT_ATOMS: atom_id res chain seq x y z
N GLN A 1 1.94 -11.41 -7.66
CA GLN A 1 2.53 -10.19 -8.26
C GLN A 1 1.67 -9.00 -7.87
N HIS A 2 2.29 -7.91 -7.41
CA HIS A 2 1.57 -6.73 -6.92
C HIS A 2 1.66 -5.61 -7.97
N GLU A 3 0.62 -5.48 -8.81
CA GLU A 3 0.61 -4.57 -9.97
C GLU A 3 0.95 -3.11 -9.60
N ALA A 4 0.41 -2.60 -8.49
CA ALA A 4 0.65 -1.23 -8.05
C ALA A 4 2.12 -0.98 -7.68
N LEU A 5 2.77 -1.92 -6.98
CA LEU A 5 4.18 -1.79 -6.60
C LEU A 5 5.10 -1.90 -7.82
N ASP A 6 4.81 -2.80 -8.76
CA ASP A 6 5.53 -2.92 -10.03
C ASP A 6 5.41 -1.62 -10.86
N ALA A 7 4.22 -1.00 -10.89
CA ALA A 7 4.00 0.29 -11.54
C ALA A 7 4.80 1.43 -10.87
N SER A 8 4.88 1.44 -9.53
CA SER A 8 5.73 2.38 -8.78
C SER A 8 7.20 2.24 -9.17
N TYR A 9 7.71 1.00 -9.19
CA TYR A 9 9.09 0.76 -9.60
C TYR A 9 9.36 1.24 -11.02
N LYS A 10 8.45 0.94 -11.95
CA LYS A 10 8.57 1.41 -13.35
C LYS A 10 8.68 2.92 -13.43
N GLY A 11 7.80 3.64 -12.76
CA GLY A 11 7.82 5.11 -12.75
C GLY A 11 9.11 5.68 -12.17
N PHE A 12 9.60 5.11 -11.09
CA PHE A 12 10.87 5.47 -10.46
C PHE A 12 12.06 5.24 -11.40
N LYS A 13 12.19 4.03 -11.96
CA LYS A 13 13.25 3.67 -12.89
C LYS A 13 13.28 4.59 -14.11
N ASP A 14 12.10 4.85 -14.72
CA ASP A 14 11.98 5.74 -15.88
C ASP A 14 12.49 7.17 -15.55
N ALA A 15 12.22 7.68 -14.34
CA ALA A 15 12.70 9.00 -13.90
C ALA A 15 14.24 9.03 -13.73
N LEU A 16 14.82 7.99 -13.13
CA LEU A 16 16.28 7.87 -12.98
C LEU A 16 16.99 7.78 -14.33
N LEU A 17 16.52 6.92 -15.24
CA LEU A 17 17.10 6.75 -16.58
C LEU A 17 17.02 8.08 -17.37
N LYS A 18 15.89 8.77 -17.29
CA LYS A 18 15.72 10.11 -17.91
C LYS A 18 16.72 11.14 -17.37
N ALA A 19 17.07 11.05 -16.10
CA ALA A 19 18.07 11.91 -15.46
C ALA A 19 19.52 11.53 -15.74
N GLY A 20 19.75 10.44 -16.49
CA GLY A 20 21.08 9.99 -16.89
C GLY A 20 21.73 8.94 -15.96
N VAL A 21 21.00 8.42 -14.97
CA VAL A 21 21.47 7.28 -14.18
C VAL A 21 21.50 6.05 -15.09
N LYS A 22 22.61 5.31 -15.08
CA LYS A 22 22.74 4.10 -15.90
C LYS A 22 21.96 2.96 -15.25
N GLU A 23 21.38 2.08 -16.06
CA GLU A 23 20.61 0.93 -15.58
C GLU A 23 21.45 0.00 -14.69
N ASP A 24 22.72 -0.21 -15.03
CA ASP A 24 23.66 -1.02 -14.27
C ASP A 24 23.94 -0.48 -12.84
N ASN A 25 23.57 0.76 -12.57
CA ASN A 25 23.67 1.38 -11.25
C ASN A 25 22.36 1.24 -10.43
N ILE A 26 21.38 0.47 -10.91
CA ILE A 26 20.12 0.22 -10.22
C ILE A 26 20.10 -1.24 -9.75
N ASP A 27 20.39 -1.46 -8.46
CA ASP A 27 20.23 -2.78 -7.84
C ASP A 27 18.77 -3.01 -7.47
N TYR A 28 18.10 -3.94 -8.15
CA TYR A 28 16.69 -4.27 -7.92
C TYR A 28 16.55 -5.57 -7.15
N GLN A 29 15.96 -5.48 -5.96
CA GLN A 29 15.73 -6.60 -5.07
C GLN A 29 14.23 -6.74 -4.76
N VAL A 30 13.75 -7.97 -4.63
CA VAL A 30 12.35 -8.28 -4.28
C VAL A 30 12.33 -9.11 -3.01
N ALA A 31 11.68 -8.58 -1.96
CA ALA A 31 11.50 -9.32 -0.71
C ALA A 31 10.43 -10.44 -0.84
N GLY A 32 9.41 -10.21 -1.64
CA GLY A 32 8.30 -11.13 -1.85
C GLY A 32 7.27 -11.13 -0.73
N ASP A 33 7.70 -11.01 0.51
CA ASP A 33 6.86 -10.86 1.70
C ASP A 33 7.52 -9.99 2.78
N GLN A 34 6.75 -9.63 3.80
CA GLN A 34 7.22 -8.79 4.90
C GLN A 34 8.40 -9.42 5.68
N ALA A 35 8.42 -10.72 5.85
CA ALA A 35 9.43 -11.41 6.65
C ALA A 35 10.84 -11.29 6.04
N ASN A 36 10.94 -11.18 4.72
CA ASN A 36 12.19 -11.06 4.01
C ASN A 36 12.71 -9.61 3.88
N CYS A 37 11.90 -8.60 4.20
CA CYS A 37 12.27 -7.19 4.02
C CYS A 37 13.56 -6.84 4.77
N ALA A 38 13.77 -7.33 5.99
CA ALA A 38 14.96 -7.07 6.77
C ALA A 38 16.24 -7.60 6.08
N THR A 39 16.20 -8.86 5.60
CA THR A 39 17.34 -9.47 4.91
C THR A 39 17.71 -8.72 3.63
N VAL A 40 16.71 -8.27 2.87
CA VAL A 40 16.92 -7.49 1.65
C VAL A 40 17.48 -6.11 1.98
N ALA A 41 16.96 -5.43 3.02
CA ALA A 41 17.44 -4.13 3.45
C ALA A 41 18.90 -4.19 3.91
N ASP A 42 19.27 -5.17 4.73
CA ASP A 42 20.64 -5.39 5.19
C ASP A 42 21.58 -5.63 4.01
N LYS A 43 21.17 -6.42 3.01
CA LYS A 43 21.95 -6.62 1.79
C LYS A 43 22.21 -5.31 1.07
N LEU A 44 21.15 -4.51 0.79
CA LEU A 44 21.30 -3.23 0.08
C LEU A 44 22.21 -2.24 0.81
N VAL A 45 22.17 -2.21 2.15
CA VAL A 45 23.07 -1.38 2.97
C VAL A 45 24.51 -1.88 2.86
N ASN A 46 24.75 -3.19 2.96
CA ASN A 46 26.08 -3.79 2.90
C ASN A 46 26.72 -3.69 1.50
N ASP A 47 25.92 -3.65 0.44
CA ASP A 47 26.39 -3.48 -0.93
C ASP A 47 26.86 -2.02 -1.21
N GLY A 48 26.68 -1.10 -0.26
CA GLY A 48 27.20 0.26 -0.32
C GLY A 48 26.42 1.18 -1.27
N ASN A 49 25.12 1.03 -1.34
CA ASN A 49 24.26 1.88 -2.18
C ASN A 49 24.22 3.33 -1.64
N ASP A 50 24.23 4.31 -2.54
CA ASP A 50 24.18 5.75 -2.21
C ASP A 50 22.78 6.21 -1.80
N LEU A 51 21.73 5.47 -2.19
CA LEU A 51 20.32 5.74 -1.91
C LEU A 51 19.53 4.44 -1.97
N ILE A 52 18.55 4.29 -1.10
CA ILE A 52 17.60 3.16 -1.13
C ILE A 52 16.22 3.68 -1.52
N TYR A 53 15.64 3.07 -2.54
CA TYR A 53 14.22 3.24 -2.89
C TYR A 53 13.42 2.10 -2.29
N ALA A 54 12.56 2.40 -1.34
CA ALA A 54 11.75 1.42 -0.63
C ALA A 54 10.28 1.53 -1.05
N ILE A 55 9.74 0.46 -1.60
CA ILE A 55 8.35 0.38 -2.05
C ILE A 55 7.52 -0.38 -1.02
N ALA A 56 6.48 0.23 -0.51
CA ALA A 56 5.59 -0.20 0.57
C ALA A 56 6.16 0.00 1.99
N THR A 57 5.25 0.14 2.95
CA THR A 57 5.57 0.44 4.36
C THR A 57 6.53 -0.57 5.00
N PRO A 58 6.34 -1.89 4.88
CA PRO A 58 7.25 -2.86 5.50
C PRO A 58 8.68 -2.78 4.96
N ALA A 59 8.85 -2.54 3.65
CA ALA A 59 10.18 -2.37 3.04
C ALA A 59 10.87 -1.09 3.53
N ALA A 60 10.14 0.02 3.65
CA ALA A 60 10.68 1.27 4.16
C ALA A 60 11.05 1.18 5.65
N GLN A 61 10.24 0.51 6.46
CA GLN A 61 10.55 0.24 7.87
C GLN A 61 11.82 -0.59 8.01
N ALA A 62 11.99 -1.63 7.19
CA ALA A 62 13.20 -2.45 7.18
C ALA A 62 14.43 -1.65 6.75
N ALA A 63 14.35 -0.87 5.67
CA ALA A 63 15.44 -0.01 5.21
C ALA A 63 15.82 1.03 6.28
N TYR A 64 14.83 1.65 6.92
CA TYR A 64 15.05 2.62 8.01
C TYR A 64 15.66 1.97 9.27
N ALA A 65 15.34 0.71 9.56
CA ALA A 65 15.96 -0.03 10.65
C ALA A 65 17.43 -0.36 10.33
N ALA A 66 17.73 -0.72 9.08
CA ALA A 66 19.06 -1.12 8.64
C ALA A 66 20.05 0.05 8.52
N SER A 67 19.60 1.27 8.17
CA SER A 67 20.47 2.45 8.06
C SER A 67 19.76 3.73 8.47
N LYS A 68 20.51 4.61 9.19
CA LYS A 68 20.09 5.97 9.52
C LYS A 68 20.85 7.04 8.72
N ASP A 69 21.81 6.62 7.89
CA ASP A 69 22.71 7.51 7.16
C ASP A 69 22.40 7.53 5.66
N ILE A 70 22.09 6.36 5.07
CA ILE A 70 21.75 6.26 3.65
C ILE A 70 20.37 6.92 3.43
N PRO A 71 20.24 7.86 2.47
CA PRO A 71 18.94 8.43 2.09
C PRO A 71 17.96 7.34 1.64
N ILE A 72 16.75 7.37 2.17
CA ILE A 72 15.68 6.44 1.82
C ILE A 72 14.54 7.22 1.17
N ILE A 73 14.22 6.87 -0.06
CA ILE A 73 13.04 7.36 -0.75
C ILE A 73 11.95 6.30 -0.64
N GLY A 74 10.92 6.61 0.10
CA GLY A 74 9.73 5.77 0.21
C GLY A 74 8.75 6.01 -0.94
N CYS A 75 8.03 4.98 -1.36
CA CYS A 75 6.91 5.08 -2.27
C CYS A 75 5.85 4.02 -1.91
N ALA A 76 4.60 4.30 -2.22
CA ALA A 76 3.50 3.45 -1.80
C ALA A 76 3.49 3.23 -0.26
N ILE A 77 3.69 4.31 0.47
CA ILE A 77 3.64 4.38 1.93
C ILE A 77 2.46 5.24 2.32
N THR A 78 1.52 4.66 3.03
CA THR A 78 0.26 5.31 3.38
C THR A 78 0.47 6.56 4.24
N ASP A 79 1.22 6.42 5.35
CA ASP A 79 1.51 7.52 6.26
C ASP A 79 2.86 7.30 6.93
N TYR A 80 3.81 8.18 6.64
CA TYR A 80 5.20 8.04 7.10
C TYR A 80 5.35 8.23 8.61
N ALA A 81 4.54 9.12 9.19
CA ALA A 81 4.60 9.41 10.63
C ALA A 81 4.01 8.24 11.43
N SER A 82 2.86 7.70 11.04
CA SER A 82 2.25 6.54 11.72
C SER A 82 3.08 5.27 11.57
N ALA A 83 3.82 5.14 10.45
CA ALA A 83 4.76 4.05 10.22
C ALA A 83 6.08 4.19 11.01
N GLY A 84 6.27 5.27 11.78
CA GLY A 84 7.48 5.52 12.57
C GLY A 84 8.73 5.87 11.75
N LEU A 85 8.55 6.28 10.50
CA LEU A 85 9.64 6.59 9.56
C LEU A 85 10.12 8.03 9.70
N VAL A 86 9.22 8.95 10.04
CA VAL A 86 9.48 10.38 10.17
C VAL A 86 8.78 10.95 11.41
N LYS A 87 9.18 12.14 11.86
CA LYS A 87 8.52 12.83 12.98
C LYS A 87 7.17 13.43 12.59
N SER A 88 7.07 13.97 11.39
CA SER A 88 5.82 14.41 10.76
C SER A 88 5.94 14.33 9.24
N ASN A 89 4.80 14.18 8.57
CA ASN A 89 4.77 14.07 7.11
C ASN A 89 5.20 15.37 6.42
N GLU A 90 4.94 16.54 7.04
CA GLU A 90 5.29 17.87 6.48
C GLU A 90 6.77 18.21 6.67
N LYS A 91 7.41 17.63 7.70
CA LYS A 91 8.83 17.89 8.04
C LYS A 91 9.50 16.58 8.45
N PRO A 92 9.92 15.76 7.50
CA PRO A 92 10.55 14.45 7.76
C PRO A 92 11.73 14.54 8.71
N GLY A 93 12.71 15.39 8.43
CA GLY A 93 13.81 15.76 9.34
C GLY A 93 14.80 14.64 9.65
N GLY A 94 14.84 13.58 8.85
CA GLY A 94 15.73 12.44 8.97
C GLY A 94 16.30 12.03 7.61
N ASN A 95 16.65 10.76 7.46
CA ASN A 95 17.13 10.20 6.18
C ASN A 95 16.01 9.60 5.32
N VAL A 96 14.75 9.76 5.71
CA VAL A 96 13.58 9.23 4.97
C VAL A 96 12.72 10.37 4.43
N THR A 97 12.38 10.29 3.15
CA THR A 97 11.35 11.10 2.49
C THR A 97 10.67 10.29 1.40
N GLY A 98 9.74 10.84 0.64
CA GLY A 98 9.13 10.14 -0.50
C GLY A 98 7.71 10.55 -0.80
N ALA A 99 6.95 9.64 -1.43
CA ALA A 99 5.60 9.87 -1.91
C ALA A 99 4.58 8.97 -1.20
N SER A 100 3.54 9.58 -0.61
CA SER A 100 2.45 8.87 0.06
C SER A 100 1.44 8.34 -0.96
N ASP A 101 0.91 7.16 -0.69
CA ASP A 101 -0.20 6.55 -1.42
C ASP A 101 -1.50 6.51 -0.61
N LEU A 102 -1.64 7.32 0.42
CA LEU A 102 -2.90 7.42 1.14
C LEU A 102 -4.03 7.78 0.18
N THR A 103 -4.87 6.80 -0.11
CA THR A 103 -6.00 6.98 -1.01
C THR A 103 -7.13 7.76 -0.32
N PRO A 104 -8.00 8.42 -1.09
CA PRO A 104 -9.10 9.22 -0.54
C PRO A 104 -10.24 8.32 -0.03
N ILE A 105 -10.10 7.79 1.19
CA ILE A 105 -11.01 6.79 1.78
C ILE A 105 -12.44 7.32 1.89
N GLN A 106 -12.64 8.60 2.19
CA GLN A 106 -13.98 9.20 2.25
C GLN A 106 -14.68 9.13 0.89
N GLU A 107 -13.98 9.46 -0.18
CA GLU A 107 -14.46 9.41 -1.56
C GLU A 107 -14.73 7.97 -2.01
N GLN A 108 -13.96 7.01 -1.53
CA GLN A 108 -14.21 5.57 -1.77
C GLN A 108 -15.53 5.13 -1.12
N PHE A 109 -15.84 5.63 0.08
CA PHE A 109 -17.12 5.38 0.72
C PHE A 109 -18.27 6.17 0.08
N ASP A 110 -18.00 7.35 -0.49
CA ASP A 110 -18.98 8.07 -1.32
C ASP A 110 -19.31 7.27 -2.59
N LEU A 111 -18.30 6.77 -3.28
CA LEU A 111 -18.46 5.88 -4.43
C LEU A 111 -19.26 4.62 -4.04
N MET A 112 -18.92 3.99 -2.92
CA MET A 112 -19.66 2.83 -2.39
C MET A 112 -21.16 3.16 -2.24
N LYS A 113 -21.50 4.28 -1.63
CA LYS A 113 -22.91 4.67 -1.43
C LYS A 113 -23.62 5.04 -2.72
N GLN A 114 -22.90 5.58 -3.72
CA GLN A 114 -23.47 5.85 -5.05
C GLN A 114 -23.79 4.57 -5.81
N LEU A 115 -22.86 3.61 -5.81
CA LEU A 115 -23.01 2.33 -6.51
C LEU A 115 -23.97 1.37 -5.78
N LEU A 116 -23.98 1.41 -4.44
CA LEU A 116 -24.72 0.51 -3.56
C LEU A 116 -25.58 1.31 -2.56
N PRO A 117 -26.58 2.09 -3.04
CA PRO A 117 -27.34 3.01 -2.18
C PRO A 117 -28.13 2.32 -1.07
N LYS A 118 -28.43 1.03 -1.22
CA LYS A 118 -29.16 0.22 -0.23
C LYS A 118 -28.26 -0.47 0.78
N ALA A 119 -26.93 -0.45 0.61
CA ALA A 119 -25.98 -1.08 1.53
C ALA A 119 -26.11 -0.45 2.94
N LYS A 120 -26.15 -1.32 3.94
CA LYS A 120 -26.24 -0.98 5.37
C LYS A 120 -25.07 -1.55 6.16
N LYS A 121 -24.57 -2.73 5.79
CA LYS A 121 -23.50 -3.45 6.47
C LYS A 121 -22.26 -3.55 5.59
N VAL A 122 -21.12 -3.10 6.10
CA VAL A 122 -19.84 -3.18 5.42
C VAL A 122 -18.83 -4.00 6.23
N ALA A 123 -18.20 -4.98 5.59
CA ALA A 123 -17.00 -5.62 6.11
C ALA A 123 -15.78 -4.77 5.75
N ILE A 124 -14.98 -4.38 6.73
CA ILE A 124 -13.68 -3.73 6.52
C ILE A 124 -12.62 -4.81 6.73
N MET A 125 -11.99 -5.29 5.65
CA MET A 125 -11.05 -6.42 5.69
C MET A 125 -9.64 -5.94 5.37
N TYR A 126 -8.68 -6.27 6.23
CA TYR A 126 -7.28 -5.85 6.05
C TYR A 126 -6.29 -6.74 6.82
N ASN A 127 -5.01 -6.65 6.46
CA ASN A 127 -3.92 -7.32 7.16
C ASN A 127 -3.65 -6.65 8.52
N GLY A 128 -3.90 -7.39 9.61
CA GLY A 128 -3.69 -6.90 10.97
C GLY A 128 -2.22 -6.82 11.41
N SER A 129 -1.28 -7.24 10.56
CA SER A 129 0.16 -7.23 10.84
C SER A 129 0.90 -6.07 10.15
N GLU A 130 0.21 -5.27 9.34
CA GLU A 130 0.79 -4.13 8.63
C GLU A 130 0.25 -2.80 9.17
N ASP A 131 1.14 -1.87 9.55
CA ASP A 131 0.78 -0.57 10.11
C ASP A 131 -0.05 0.29 9.14
N ASN A 132 0.28 0.27 7.84
CA ASN A 132 -0.49 0.93 6.79
C ASN A 132 -1.94 0.44 6.71
N SER A 133 -2.15 -0.87 6.84
CA SER A 133 -3.47 -1.49 6.77
C SER A 133 -4.30 -1.18 8.02
N ILE A 134 -3.68 -1.22 9.19
CA ILE A 134 -4.32 -0.81 10.46
C ILE A 134 -4.73 0.67 10.42
N PHE A 135 -3.84 1.55 9.95
CA PHE A 135 -4.11 2.99 9.84
C PHE A 135 -5.33 3.25 8.93
N GLN A 136 -5.33 2.66 7.73
CA GLN A 136 -6.45 2.80 6.79
C GLN A 136 -7.74 2.14 7.28
N GLY A 137 -7.64 0.99 7.95
CA GLY A 137 -8.78 0.32 8.58
C GLY A 137 -9.48 1.20 9.62
N ASN A 138 -8.73 1.98 10.40
CA ASN A 138 -9.28 2.95 11.35
C ASN A 138 -9.99 4.12 10.64
N LEU A 139 -9.39 4.64 9.56
CA LEU A 139 -10.04 5.67 8.73
C LEU A 139 -11.31 5.15 8.06
N ALA A 140 -11.29 3.91 7.56
CA ALA A 140 -12.44 3.28 6.94
C ALA A 140 -13.62 3.08 7.91
N GLN A 141 -13.34 2.70 9.16
CA GLN A 141 -14.37 2.61 10.19
C GLN A 141 -15.04 3.96 10.46
N LYS A 142 -14.24 5.04 10.49
CA LYS A 142 -14.79 6.40 10.62
C LYS A 142 -15.63 6.78 9.41
N ALA A 143 -15.12 6.55 8.20
CA ALA A 143 -15.85 6.83 6.96
C ALA A 143 -17.17 6.05 6.88
N ALA A 144 -17.18 4.78 7.25
CA ALA A 144 -18.39 3.96 7.31
C ALA A 144 -19.43 4.56 8.27
N LYS A 145 -19.00 4.98 9.47
CA LYS A 145 -19.86 5.63 10.46
C LYS A 145 -20.44 6.94 9.92
N ASP A 146 -19.62 7.76 9.28
CA ASP A 146 -20.05 9.06 8.71
C ASP A 146 -21.08 8.86 7.57
N LYS A 147 -21.06 7.70 6.88
CA LYS A 147 -22.04 7.31 5.85
C LYS A 147 -23.23 6.51 6.39
N GLY A 148 -23.34 6.33 7.70
CA GLY A 148 -24.43 5.59 8.34
C GLY A 148 -24.42 4.09 8.07
N LEU A 149 -23.23 3.52 7.82
CA LEU A 149 -23.02 2.09 7.62
C LEU A 149 -22.65 1.41 8.95
N GLU A 150 -23.22 0.23 9.18
CA GLU A 150 -22.77 -0.69 10.22
C GLU A 150 -21.49 -1.37 9.73
N ALA A 151 -20.35 -1.06 10.36
CA ALA A 151 -19.04 -1.58 9.98
C ALA A 151 -18.61 -2.69 10.94
N LYS A 152 -18.12 -3.81 10.36
CA LYS A 152 -17.44 -4.88 11.10
C LYS A 152 -16.04 -5.10 10.51
N VAL A 153 -15.05 -5.17 11.39
CA VAL A 153 -13.65 -5.36 11.02
C VAL A 153 -13.31 -6.84 10.97
N TYR A 154 -12.61 -7.24 9.92
CA TYR A 154 -12.07 -8.58 9.72
C TYR A 154 -10.58 -8.48 9.42
N LYS A 155 -9.78 -9.17 10.21
CA LYS A 155 -8.31 -9.14 10.07
C LYS A 155 -7.82 -10.47 9.54
N VAL A 156 -6.91 -10.39 8.58
CA VAL A 156 -6.05 -11.50 8.16
C VAL A 156 -4.66 -11.25 8.71
N SER A 157 -3.89 -12.29 8.97
CA SER A 157 -2.50 -12.18 9.45
C SER A 157 -1.51 -12.68 8.40
N ASP A 158 -1.93 -13.66 7.63
CA ASP A 158 -1.16 -14.23 6.51
C ASP A 158 -2.11 -14.79 5.43
N SER A 159 -1.54 -15.36 4.37
CA SER A 159 -2.31 -15.89 3.23
C SER A 159 -3.22 -17.08 3.59
N ASN A 160 -2.92 -17.82 4.65
CA ASN A 160 -3.70 -18.98 5.06
C ASN A 160 -5.04 -18.57 5.69
N ASP A 161 -5.10 -17.37 6.27
CA ASP A 161 -6.32 -16.83 6.89
C ASP A 161 -7.36 -16.37 5.87
N ILE A 162 -6.94 -15.99 4.66
CA ILE A 162 -7.77 -15.26 3.69
C ILE A 162 -9.06 -16.00 3.38
N GLN A 163 -8.98 -17.30 3.07
CA GLN A 163 -10.15 -18.08 2.71
C GLN A 163 -11.16 -18.18 3.87
N ALA A 164 -10.66 -18.47 5.07
CA ALA A 164 -11.50 -18.64 6.27
C ALA A 164 -12.16 -17.32 6.66
N VAL A 165 -11.40 -16.22 6.68
CA VAL A 165 -11.91 -14.88 7.03
C VAL A 165 -12.90 -14.38 5.98
N THR A 166 -12.62 -14.58 4.69
CA THR A 166 -13.57 -14.20 3.62
C THR A 166 -14.87 -14.99 3.70
N SER A 167 -14.79 -16.29 4.00
CA SER A 167 -15.99 -17.12 4.22
C SER A 167 -16.79 -16.64 5.43
N GLN A 168 -16.13 -16.21 6.50
CA GLN A 168 -16.81 -15.62 7.66
C GLN A 168 -17.51 -14.31 7.29
N VAL A 169 -16.87 -13.43 6.49
CA VAL A 169 -17.48 -12.19 5.97
C VAL A 169 -18.80 -12.50 5.26
N VAL A 170 -18.79 -13.51 4.37
CA VAL A 170 -19.99 -13.93 3.63
C VAL A 170 -21.07 -14.45 4.57
N ASN A 171 -20.71 -15.30 5.54
CA ASN A 171 -21.67 -15.89 6.49
C ASN A 171 -22.30 -14.85 7.43
N ASP A 172 -21.59 -13.75 7.71
CA ASP A 172 -22.11 -12.66 8.52
C ASP A 172 -23.15 -11.78 7.79
N GLY A 173 -23.35 -12.00 6.50
CA GLY A 173 -24.41 -11.37 5.70
C GLY A 173 -24.19 -9.86 5.54
N VAL A 174 -22.97 -9.46 5.16
CA VAL A 174 -22.66 -8.07 4.81
C VAL A 174 -23.14 -7.73 3.40
N ASP A 175 -23.39 -6.46 3.14
CA ASP A 175 -23.84 -5.98 1.84
C ASP A 175 -22.69 -5.67 0.90
N VAL A 176 -21.50 -5.37 1.45
CA VAL A 176 -20.30 -4.97 0.72
C VAL A 176 -19.04 -5.23 1.54
N VAL A 177 -17.95 -5.54 0.87
CA VAL A 177 -16.61 -5.60 1.47
C VAL A 177 -15.85 -4.34 1.07
N TYR A 178 -15.13 -3.74 2.00
CA TYR A 178 -14.14 -2.71 1.76
C TYR A 178 -12.74 -3.23 2.10
N ILE A 179 -11.81 -3.11 1.17
CA ILE A 179 -10.41 -3.50 1.36
C ILE A 179 -9.54 -2.29 0.99
N PRO A 180 -8.78 -1.70 1.94
CA PRO A 180 -7.88 -0.58 1.64
C PRO A 180 -6.70 -1.01 0.76
N THR A 181 -5.74 -0.13 0.52
CA THR A 181 -4.45 -0.52 -0.07
C THR A 181 -3.69 -1.40 0.94
N ASP A 182 -3.73 -2.70 0.68
CA ASP A 182 -3.22 -3.76 1.56
C ASP A 182 -2.36 -4.71 0.73
N ASN A 183 -1.09 -4.89 1.11
CA ASN A 183 -0.14 -5.63 0.29
C ASN A 183 -0.47 -7.12 0.18
N LEU A 184 -0.92 -7.73 1.29
CA LEU A 184 -1.31 -9.13 1.30
C LEU A 184 -2.58 -9.35 0.48
N LEU A 185 -3.62 -8.57 0.75
CA LEU A 185 -4.91 -8.73 0.06
C LEU A 185 -4.85 -8.33 -1.41
N ALA A 186 -4.00 -7.39 -1.81
CA ALA A 186 -3.75 -7.07 -3.21
C ALA A 186 -3.15 -8.28 -3.95
N THR A 187 -2.21 -8.97 -3.33
CA THR A 187 -1.59 -10.18 -3.90
C THR A 187 -2.59 -11.33 -4.05
N TYR A 188 -3.52 -11.46 -3.12
CA TYR A 188 -4.49 -12.56 -3.05
C TYR A 188 -5.93 -12.14 -3.36
N MET A 189 -6.15 -10.99 -4.02
CA MET A 189 -7.49 -10.47 -4.30
C MET A 189 -8.38 -11.45 -5.07
N SER A 190 -7.82 -12.19 -6.02
CA SER A 190 -8.56 -13.23 -6.75
C SER A 190 -9.09 -14.35 -5.85
N SER A 191 -8.43 -14.65 -4.74
CA SER A 191 -8.92 -15.62 -3.75
C SER A 191 -10.10 -15.07 -2.94
N VAL A 192 -10.09 -13.78 -2.64
CA VAL A 192 -11.21 -13.07 -2.01
C VAL A 192 -12.40 -13.03 -2.98
N GLU A 193 -12.15 -12.64 -4.22
CA GLU A 193 -13.17 -12.55 -5.27
C GLU A 193 -13.86 -13.88 -5.51
N ALA A 194 -13.13 -14.98 -5.60
CA ALA A 194 -13.69 -16.32 -5.82
C ALA A 194 -14.77 -16.71 -4.79
N ILE A 195 -14.71 -16.16 -3.58
CA ILE A 195 -15.69 -16.42 -2.51
C ILE A 195 -16.81 -15.38 -2.53
N THR A 196 -16.44 -14.09 -2.62
CA THR A 196 -17.42 -12.99 -2.53
C THR A 196 -18.33 -12.91 -3.75
N SER A 197 -17.80 -13.25 -4.96
CA SER A 197 -18.61 -13.29 -6.20
C SER A 197 -19.70 -14.35 -6.17
N GLN A 198 -19.42 -15.54 -5.64
CA GLN A 198 -20.42 -16.59 -5.47
C GLN A 198 -21.56 -16.14 -4.54
N ALA A 199 -21.25 -15.36 -3.54
CA ALA A 199 -22.23 -14.78 -2.62
C ALA A 199 -22.86 -13.47 -3.16
N LYS A 200 -22.42 -12.99 -4.31
CA LYS A 200 -22.82 -11.70 -4.93
C LYS A 200 -22.58 -10.49 -4.01
N ILE A 201 -21.51 -10.54 -3.23
CA ILE A 201 -21.08 -9.44 -2.36
C ILE A 201 -19.97 -8.65 -3.09
N PRO A 202 -20.22 -7.39 -3.49
CA PRO A 202 -19.22 -6.58 -4.17
C PRO A 202 -18.09 -6.15 -3.23
N CYS A 203 -16.88 -5.99 -3.78
CA CYS A 203 -15.70 -5.49 -3.05
C CYS A 203 -15.32 -4.10 -3.57
N ILE A 204 -15.42 -3.06 -2.74
CA ILE A 204 -14.80 -1.75 -3.00
C ILE A 204 -13.37 -1.83 -2.51
N VAL A 205 -12.42 -1.52 -3.37
CA VAL A 205 -11.00 -1.77 -3.12
C VAL A 205 -10.16 -0.51 -3.21
N GLY A 206 -9.00 -0.50 -2.56
CA GLY A 206 -8.15 0.68 -2.39
C GLY A 206 -7.41 1.11 -3.64
N GLU A 207 -7.17 0.20 -4.62
CA GLU A 207 -6.35 0.52 -5.78
C GLU A 207 -6.75 -0.29 -7.03
N GLU A 208 -6.22 0.12 -8.20
CA GLU A 208 -6.63 -0.35 -9.51
C GLU A 208 -6.28 -1.83 -9.77
N GLY A 209 -5.11 -2.31 -9.30
CA GLY A 209 -4.69 -3.70 -9.47
C GLY A 209 -5.64 -4.67 -8.77
N MET A 210 -6.06 -4.34 -7.54
CA MET A 210 -7.09 -5.10 -6.82
C MET A 210 -8.43 -5.08 -7.56
N CYS A 211 -8.79 -3.94 -8.16
CA CYS A 211 -10.02 -3.84 -8.96
C CYS A 211 -9.97 -4.76 -10.18
N LYS A 212 -8.86 -4.78 -10.90
CA LYS A 212 -8.63 -5.69 -12.05
C LYS A 212 -8.61 -7.16 -11.63
N ALA A 213 -8.15 -7.46 -10.42
CA ALA A 213 -8.09 -8.83 -9.87
C ALA A 213 -9.42 -9.31 -9.27
N GLY A 214 -10.52 -8.56 -9.45
CA GLY A 214 -11.88 -8.96 -9.06
C GLY A 214 -12.60 -8.00 -8.12
N GLY A 215 -11.99 -6.87 -7.75
CA GLY A 215 -12.70 -5.79 -7.07
C GLY A 215 -13.80 -5.18 -7.95
N PHE A 216 -14.91 -4.78 -7.35
CA PHE A 216 -16.05 -4.23 -8.07
C PHE A 216 -15.80 -2.79 -8.53
N ALA A 217 -15.20 -1.96 -7.68
CA ALA A 217 -14.86 -0.59 -7.99
C ALA A 217 -13.76 -0.05 -7.07
N THR A 218 -13.06 0.99 -7.54
CA THR A 218 -12.06 1.73 -6.77
C THR A 218 -12.12 3.22 -7.09
N TYR A 219 -11.64 4.03 -6.16
CA TYR A 219 -11.26 5.41 -6.36
C TYR A 219 -9.81 5.53 -5.89
N GLY A 220 -8.88 5.23 -6.80
CA GLY A 220 -7.46 5.04 -6.50
C GLY A 220 -6.57 6.17 -7.03
N ILE A 221 -5.27 5.91 -7.01
CA ILE A 221 -4.21 6.81 -7.48
C ILE A 221 -3.40 6.13 -8.58
N ASN A 222 -2.62 6.92 -9.31
CA ASN A 222 -1.75 6.40 -10.36
C ASN A 222 -0.36 6.08 -9.79
N TYR A 223 -0.06 4.81 -9.58
CA TYR A 223 1.20 4.36 -8.98
C TYR A 223 2.43 4.59 -9.88
N THR A 224 2.29 4.59 -11.21
CA THR A 224 3.40 4.96 -12.10
C THR A 224 3.80 6.43 -11.91
N ASN A 225 2.83 7.33 -11.80
CA ASN A 225 3.10 8.74 -11.50
C ASN A 225 3.68 8.93 -10.10
N LEU A 226 3.20 8.17 -9.12
CA LEU A 226 3.75 8.19 -7.77
C LEU A 226 5.22 7.78 -7.75
N GLY A 227 5.56 6.68 -8.43
CA GLY A 227 6.95 6.24 -8.59
C GLY A 227 7.82 7.26 -9.31
N LYS A 228 7.28 7.94 -10.34
CA LYS A 228 7.98 9.01 -11.04
C LYS A 228 8.31 10.18 -10.11
N LEU A 229 7.37 10.63 -9.28
CA LEU A 229 7.60 11.68 -8.29
C LEU A 229 8.70 11.29 -7.29
N ALA A 230 8.67 10.05 -6.80
CA ALA A 230 9.72 9.51 -5.93
C ALA A 230 11.09 9.47 -6.63
N GLY A 231 11.12 9.12 -7.92
CA GLY A 231 12.33 9.14 -8.74
C GLY A 231 12.90 10.54 -8.94
N GLU A 232 12.06 11.54 -9.16
CA GLU A 232 12.47 12.94 -9.25
C GLU A 232 13.08 13.43 -7.92
N GLN A 233 12.52 13.05 -6.78
CA GLN A 233 13.10 13.32 -5.45
C GLN A 233 14.45 12.61 -5.28
N ALA A 234 14.56 11.34 -5.67
CA ALA A 234 15.82 10.60 -5.61
C ALA A 234 16.92 11.29 -6.43
N VAL A 235 16.62 11.74 -7.63
CA VAL A 235 17.55 12.51 -8.49
C VAL A 235 18.01 13.78 -7.81
N ALA A 236 17.10 14.53 -7.17
CA ALA A 236 17.42 15.74 -6.43
C ALA A 236 18.40 15.47 -5.28
N ILE A 237 18.13 14.43 -4.50
CA ILE A 237 19.01 14.02 -3.38
C ILE A 237 20.38 13.56 -3.87
N LEU A 238 20.44 12.74 -4.92
CA LEU A 238 21.71 12.31 -5.53
C LEU A 238 22.54 13.49 -6.06
N LYS A 239 21.91 14.63 -6.37
CA LYS A 239 22.57 15.88 -6.74
C LYS A 239 22.92 16.78 -5.53
N GLY A 240 22.66 16.34 -4.31
CA GLY A 240 23.05 17.02 -3.07
C GLY A 240 21.94 17.83 -2.39
N GLU A 241 20.69 17.70 -2.79
CA GLU A 241 19.56 18.25 -2.02
C GLU A 241 19.33 17.44 -0.74
N LYS A 242 18.75 18.06 0.29
CA LYS A 242 18.46 17.37 1.56
C LYS A 242 17.12 16.62 1.47
N THR A 243 17.04 15.51 2.21
CA THR A 243 15.80 14.74 2.45
C THR A 243 14.77 15.53 3.26
#